data_370f345875c94dc314b0b30d373a5b40
#
_entry.id   370f345875c94dc314b0b30d373a5b40
#
_cell.length_a   1.000
_cell.length_b   1.000
_cell.length_c   1.000
_cell.angle_alpha   90.00
_cell.angle_beta   90.00
_cell.angle_gamma   90.00
#
_symmetry.space_group_name_H-M   'P 1'
#
loop_
_entity.id
_entity.type
_entity.pdbx_description
1 polymer ?
#
loop_
_entity_poly.entity_id
_entity_poly.type
_entity_poly.pdbx_seq_one_letter_code
_entity_poly.pdbx_strand_id
1 'polypeptide(L)'
;TSLDWAGIIPAGTITNMYTANAGTPFSGIRSGNRTLLDMVFTSNLTQSLTFILNADHSSQQNVVIGATPNQVGTEVYWGLAAYLNYQINDQYRVSFRTEQLKDESGVAVAAPGTLPGPNTVREATLTLGYAPVKDFELRAELRGDRASQGIFASSNGTLYQSMVTYGLQGIY
;
A
#
# COMPACT_ATOMS: atom_id res chain seq x y z
N THR A 1 -9.55 -17.59 -1.15
CA THR A 1 -8.95 -18.80 -1.74
C THR A 1 -7.47 -18.54 -1.96
N SER A 2 -6.61 -19.23 -1.22
CA SER A 2 -5.16 -19.26 -1.45
C SER A 2 -4.87 -20.23 -2.60
N LEU A 3 -4.04 -19.81 -3.54
CA LEU A 3 -3.46 -20.69 -4.57
C LEU A 3 -2.05 -21.04 -4.11
N ASP A 4 -1.86 -22.29 -3.69
CA ASP A 4 -0.54 -22.81 -3.38
C ASP A 4 0.15 -23.27 -4.67
N TRP A 5 1.21 -22.62 -5.05
CA TRP A 5 2.06 -23.00 -6.18
C TRP A 5 3.28 -23.82 -5.72
N ALA A 6 3.03 -24.81 -4.85
CA ALA A 6 4.05 -25.72 -4.42
C ALA A 6 4.58 -26.53 -5.60
N GLY A 7 5.76 -26.20 -6.08
CA GLY A 7 6.45 -26.94 -7.15
C GLY A 7 7.05 -26.09 -8.26
N ILE A 8 6.58 -24.87 -8.48
CA ILE A 8 7.14 -23.96 -9.50
C ILE A 8 7.99 -22.86 -8.85
N ILE A 9 7.64 -22.44 -7.64
CA ILE A 9 8.41 -21.48 -6.85
C ILE A 9 8.57 -22.07 -5.46
N PRO A 10 9.77 -22.52 -5.06
CA PRO A 10 9.97 -23.07 -3.72
C PRO A 10 9.64 -22.03 -2.67
N ALA A 11 8.74 -22.35 -1.76
CA ALA A 11 8.32 -21.51 -0.63
C ALA A 11 7.69 -20.17 -1.00
N GLY A 12 6.79 -20.11 -1.99
CA GLY A 12 5.98 -18.93 -2.30
C GLY A 12 4.49 -19.19 -2.19
N THR A 13 3.74 -18.26 -1.60
CA THR A 13 2.28 -18.31 -1.51
C THR A 13 1.68 -17.09 -2.20
N ILE A 14 0.72 -17.32 -3.12
CA ILE A 14 -0.07 -16.25 -3.73
C ILE A 14 -1.45 -16.25 -3.05
N THR A 15 -1.82 -15.13 -2.44
CA THR A 15 -3.10 -14.97 -1.75
C THR A 15 -3.90 -13.80 -2.32
N ASN A 16 -5.19 -14.03 -2.50
CA ASN A 16 -6.29 -13.11 -2.74
C ASN A 16 -6.52 -12.61 -4.16
N MET A 17 -7.59 -13.12 -4.74
CA MET A 17 -8.32 -12.45 -5.83
C MET A 17 -9.72 -12.11 -5.32
N TYR A 18 -10.06 -10.82 -5.30
CA TYR A 18 -11.33 -10.33 -4.81
C TYR A 18 -12.05 -9.50 -5.87
N THR A 19 -13.28 -9.86 -6.18
CA THR A 19 -14.17 -9.06 -7.03
C THR A 19 -15.39 -8.68 -6.20
N ALA A 20 -15.62 -7.38 -6.01
CA ALA A 20 -16.78 -6.86 -5.31
C ALA A 20 -17.62 -5.96 -6.22
N ASN A 21 -18.93 -6.10 -6.14
CA ASN A 21 -19.85 -5.12 -6.70
C ASN A 21 -20.10 -4.04 -5.64
N ALA A 22 -19.73 -2.81 -5.93
CA ALA A 22 -19.97 -1.70 -5.03
C ALA A 22 -21.47 -1.33 -5.07
N GLY A 23 -22.19 -1.74 -4.03
CA GLY A 23 -23.64 -1.50 -3.92
C GLY A 23 -24.06 -0.20 -3.24
N THR A 24 -23.14 0.67 -2.82
CA THR A 24 -23.49 1.95 -2.17
C THR A 24 -22.68 3.11 -2.72
N PRO A 25 -23.34 4.22 -3.08
CA PRO A 25 -22.61 5.37 -3.60
C PRO A 25 -21.84 6.09 -2.48
N PHE A 26 -20.53 6.03 -2.53
CA PHE A 26 -19.73 7.14 -2.05
C PHE A 26 -20.09 8.36 -2.91
N SER A 27 -20.18 9.55 -2.33
CA SER A 27 -20.54 10.74 -3.09
C SER A 27 -19.57 10.91 -4.27
N GLY A 28 -20.08 10.79 -5.48
CA GLY A 28 -19.29 10.82 -6.71
C GLY A 28 -19.15 9.48 -7.46
N ILE A 29 -19.60 8.36 -6.88
CA ILE A 29 -19.60 7.05 -7.53
C ILE A 29 -21.03 6.73 -8.00
N ARG A 30 -21.20 6.50 -9.29
CA ARG A 30 -22.42 5.91 -9.84
C ARG A 30 -22.30 4.39 -9.78
N SER A 31 -23.44 3.68 -9.80
CA SER A 31 -23.44 2.20 -9.83
C SER A 31 -22.53 1.66 -10.93
N GLY A 32 -21.59 0.82 -10.58
CA GLY A 32 -20.63 0.23 -11.51
C GLY A 32 -19.87 -0.93 -10.86
N ASN A 33 -19.18 -1.70 -11.68
CA ASN A 33 -18.36 -2.81 -11.21
C ASN A 33 -17.03 -2.29 -10.66
N ARG A 34 -16.61 -2.84 -9.53
CA ARG A 34 -15.26 -2.70 -8.98
C ARG A 34 -14.58 -4.05 -9.01
N THR A 35 -13.40 -4.09 -9.58
CA THR A 35 -12.52 -5.26 -9.57
C THR A 35 -11.27 -4.90 -8.81
N LEU A 36 -10.88 -5.75 -7.87
CA LEU A 36 -9.60 -5.70 -7.17
C LEU A 36 -8.91 -7.05 -7.35
N LEU A 37 -7.70 -7.01 -7.88
CA LEU A 37 -6.77 -8.13 -7.89
C LEU A 37 -5.64 -7.81 -6.93
N ASP A 38 -5.46 -8.66 -5.93
CA ASP A 38 -4.38 -8.58 -4.94
C ASP A 38 -3.59 -9.89 -4.99
N MET A 39 -2.26 -9.79 -5.12
CA MET A 39 -1.33 -10.90 -5.17
C MET A 39 -0.24 -10.70 -4.12
N VAL A 40 -0.07 -11.67 -3.23
CA VAL A 40 1.03 -11.70 -2.27
C VAL A 40 1.90 -12.92 -2.53
N PHE A 41 3.18 -12.68 -2.78
CA PHE A 41 4.21 -13.70 -2.87
C PHE A 41 5.13 -13.60 -1.66
N THR A 42 5.36 -14.72 -0.97
CA THR A 42 6.26 -14.79 0.19
C THR A 42 7.30 -15.89 -0.05
N SER A 43 8.56 -15.58 0.20
CA SER A 43 9.67 -16.53 0.10
C SER A 43 10.66 -16.37 1.25
N ASN A 44 11.00 -17.47 1.91
CA ASN A 44 12.07 -17.52 2.88
C ASN A 44 13.40 -17.72 2.13
N LEU A 45 14.15 -16.64 1.94
CA LEU A 45 15.45 -16.68 1.24
C LEU A 45 16.51 -17.40 2.06
N THR A 46 16.43 -17.26 3.40
CA THR A 46 17.21 -18.01 4.38
C THR A 46 16.34 -18.31 5.60
N GLN A 47 16.89 -18.97 6.62
CA GLN A 47 16.19 -19.18 7.91
C GLN A 47 15.85 -17.86 8.63
N SER A 48 16.61 -16.79 8.35
CA SER A 48 16.49 -15.50 9.02
C SER A 48 16.00 -14.38 8.09
N LEU A 49 15.91 -14.62 6.78
CA LEU A 49 15.55 -13.59 5.80
C LEU A 49 14.32 -14.01 4.99
N THR A 50 13.26 -13.24 5.12
CA THR A 50 12.02 -13.40 4.35
C THR A 50 11.84 -12.24 3.38
N PHE A 51 11.56 -12.55 2.13
CA PHE A 51 11.13 -11.61 1.10
C PHE A 51 9.64 -11.74 0.87
N ILE A 52 8.95 -10.59 0.77
CA ILE A 52 7.52 -10.55 0.40
C ILE A 52 7.36 -9.55 -0.74
N LEU A 53 6.58 -9.94 -1.73
CA LEU A 53 6.13 -9.06 -2.81
C LEU A 53 4.61 -9.03 -2.79
N ASN A 54 4.02 -7.82 -2.80
CA ASN A 54 2.59 -7.62 -2.92
C ASN A 54 2.32 -6.76 -4.16
N ALA A 55 1.37 -7.17 -4.97
CA ALA A 55 0.95 -6.45 -6.16
C ALA A 55 -0.58 -6.32 -6.21
N ASP A 56 -1.05 -5.10 -6.36
CA ASP A 56 -2.46 -4.73 -6.41
C ASP A 56 -2.82 -4.10 -7.74
N HIS A 57 -3.98 -4.48 -8.26
CA HIS A 57 -4.62 -3.79 -9.38
C HIS A 57 -6.10 -3.59 -9.08
N SER A 58 -6.57 -2.36 -9.17
CA SER A 58 -7.99 -2.03 -9.01
C SER A 58 -8.52 -1.28 -10.22
N SER A 59 -9.73 -1.61 -10.59
CA SER A 59 -10.52 -0.89 -11.61
C SER A 59 -11.93 -0.69 -11.10
N GLN A 60 -12.44 0.55 -11.15
CA GLN A 60 -13.81 0.90 -10.78
C GLN A 60 -14.47 1.75 -11.85
N GLN A 61 -15.63 1.30 -12.35
CA GLN A 61 -16.41 1.99 -13.36
C GLN A 61 -17.28 3.10 -12.76
N ASN A 62 -17.69 4.05 -13.60
CA ASN A 62 -18.65 5.09 -13.29
C ASN A 62 -18.24 6.01 -12.13
N VAL A 63 -16.94 6.27 -11.99
CA VAL A 63 -16.38 7.21 -11.03
C VAL A 63 -16.29 8.59 -11.66
N VAL A 64 -16.54 9.64 -10.89
CA VAL A 64 -16.29 11.01 -11.34
C VAL A 64 -14.78 11.22 -11.39
N ILE A 65 -14.27 11.36 -12.61
CA ILE A 65 -12.85 11.64 -12.91
C ILE A 65 -12.75 13.05 -13.49
N GLY A 66 -11.88 13.88 -12.96
CA GLY A 66 -11.65 15.23 -13.50
C GLY A 66 -12.44 16.35 -12.84
N ALA A 67 -12.27 17.57 -13.41
CA ALA A 67 -12.69 18.83 -12.82
C ALA A 67 -14.19 19.13 -12.89
N THR A 68 -14.95 18.34 -13.65
CA THR A 68 -16.39 18.58 -13.83
C THR A 68 -17.19 17.44 -13.22
N PRO A 69 -18.30 17.74 -12.49
CA PRO A 69 -19.14 16.73 -11.84
C PRO A 69 -19.77 15.70 -12.78
N ASN A 70 -19.70 15.94 -14.09
CA ASN A 70 -20.30 15.09 -15.12
C ASN A 70 -19.29 14.26 -15.91
N GLN A 71 -18.00 14.43 -15.65
CA GLN A 71 -16.97 13.61 -16.32
C GLN A 71 -16.86 12.28 -15.59
N VAL A 72 -17.58 11.29 -16.09
CA VAL A 72 -17.60 9.92 -15.55
C VAL A 72 -16.67 9.04 -16.37
N GLY A 73 -15.87 8.23 -15.68
CA GLY A 73 -14.92 7.31 -16.32
C GLY A 73 -14.65 6.10 -15.46
N THR A 74 -13.58 5.40 -15.80
CA THR A 74 -13.07 4.27 -15.02
C THR A 74 -11.86 4.74 -14.22
N GLU A 75 -11.93 4.58 -12.91
CA GLU A 75 -10.76 4.70 -12.04
C GLU A 75 -9.90 3.46 -12.20
N VAL A 76 -8.60 3.66 -12.30
CA VAL A 76 -7.62 2.58 -12.32
C VAL A 76 -6.46 2.96 -11.42
N TYR A 77 -6.09 2.08 -10.50
CA TYR A 77 -4.83 2.19 -9.78
C TYR A 77 -4.14 0.83 -9.69
N TRP A 78 -2.85 0.86 -9.50
CA TRP A 78 -2.05 -0.33 -9.19
C TRP A 78 -0.96 0.00 -8.17
N GLY A 79 -0.66 -0.97 -7.35
CA GLY A 79 0.35 -0.93 -6.31
C GLY A 79 1.35 -2.06 -6.46
N LEU A 80 2.58 -1.79 -6.04
CA LEU A 80 3.61 -2.80 -5.90
C LEU A 80 4.40 -2.48 -4.63
N ALA A 81 4.44 -3.45 -3.70
CA ALA A 81 5.21 -3.33 -2.46
C ALA A 81 6.18 -4.51 -2.33
N ALA A 82 7.39 -4.23 -1.87
CA ALA A 82 8.39 -5.24 -1.56
C ALA A 82 8.86 -5.08 -0.12
N TYR A 83 9.04 -6.21 0.54
CA TYR A 83 9.46 -6.28 1.94
C TYR A 83 10.66 -7.21 2.08
N LEU A 84 11.62 -6.82 2.90
CA LEU A 84 12.69 -7.66 3.40
C LEU A 84 12.63 -7.66 4.92
N ASN A 85 12.38 -8.84 5.49
CA ASN A 85 12.33 -9.02 6.95
C ASN A 85 13.51 -9.89 7.35
N TYR A 86 14.38 -9.34 8.19
CA TYR A 86 15.57 -10.02 8.67
C TYR A 86 15.55 -10.18 10.19
N GLN A 87 15.56 -11.42 10.66
CA GLN A 87 15.70 -11.77 12.05
C GLN A 87 17.19 -11.82 12.40
N ILE A 88 17.66 -10.83 13.18
CA ILE A 88 19.05 -10.71 13.57
C ILE A 88 19.39 -11.77 14.63
N ASN A 89 18.52 -11.94 15.62
CA ASN A 89 18.56 -12.94 16.68
C ASN A 89 17.17 -13.06 17.33
N ASP A 90 17.05 -13.80 18.43
CA ASP A 90 15.75 -14.04 19.10
C ASP A 90 15.06 -12.77 19.60
N GLN A 91 15.80 -11.68 19.80
CA GLN A 91 15.27 -10.43 20.34
C GLN A 91 15.17 -9.31 19.32
N TYR A 92 16.02 -9.29 18.28
CA TYR A 92 16.12 -8.18 17.35
C TYR A 92 15.73 -8.58 15.93
N ARG A 93 14.94 -7.73 15.29
CA ARG A 93 14.63 -7.84 13.86
C ARG A 93 14.67 -6.49 13.18
N VAL A 94 14.94 -6.49 11.89
CA VAL A 94 14.86 -5.32 11.03
C VAL A 94 14.00 -5.66 9.83
N SER A 95 13.17 -4.71 9.43
CA SER A 95 12.33 -4.83 8.24
C SER A 95 12.52 -3.60 7.36
N PHE A 96 12.68 -3.83 6.08
CA PHE A 96 12.66 -2.78 5.07
C PHE A 96 11.46 -3.01 4.15
N ARG A 97 10.70 -1.95 3.91
CA ARG A 97 9.57 -1.93 2.96
C ARG A 97 9.78 -0.82 1.96
N THR A 98 9.43 -1.07 0.72
CA THR A 98 9.27 -0.03 -0.29
C THR A 98 8.01 -0.31 -1.10
N GLU A 99 7.32 0.75 -1.48
CA GLU A 99 6.06 0.66 -2.21
C GLU A 99 5.97 1.74 -3.28
N GLN A 100 5.30 1.42 -4.37
CA GLN A 100 4.83 2.39 -5.35
C GLN A 100 3.35 2.15 -5.61
N LEU A 101 2.54 3.18 -5.41
CA LEU A 101 1.15 3.26 -5.84
C LEU A 101 1.05 4.23 -7.01
N LYS A 102 0.49 3.78 -8.13
CA LYS A 102 0.13 4.65 -9.25
C LYS A 102 -1.38 4.72 -9.38
N ASP A 103 -1.92 5.91 -9.20
CA ASP A 103 -3.32 6.26 -9.43
C ASP A 103 -3.41 7.00 -10.77
N GLU A 104 -4.00 6.34 -11.77
CA GLU A 104 -4.05 6.87 -13.14
C GLU A 104 -5.12 7.96 -13.31
N SER A 105 -6.13 7.95 -12.46
CA SER A 105 -7.26 8.90 -12.50
C SER A 105 -7.17 9.98 -11.42
N GLY A 106 -6.36 9.78 -10.39
CA GLY A 106 -6.21 10.70 -9.27
C GLY A 106 -7.41 10.71 -8.31
N VAL A 107 -8.18 9.64 -8.30
CA VAL A 107 -9.38 9.52 -7.43
C VAL A 107 -9.02 8.84 -6.11
N ALA A 108 -8.12 7.86 -6.15
CA ALA A 108 -7.71 7.11 -4.96
C ALA A 108 -6.75 7.93 -4.08
N VAL A 109 -5.89 8.75 -4.69
CA VAL A 109 -4.87 9.53 -3.98
C VAL A 109 -4.92 10.99 -4.43
N ALA A 110 -5.85 11.74 -3.89
CA ALA A 110 -5.97 13.19 -4.11
C ALA A 110 -5.82 13.95 -2.79
N ALA A 111 -5.25 15.15 -2.84
CA ALA A 111 -5.30 16.05 -1.70
C ALA A 111 -6.71 16.62 -1.54
N PRO A 112 -7.20 16.87 -0.31
CA PRO A 112 -8.48 17.51 -0.07
C PRO A 112 -8.55 18.85 -0.78
N GLY A 113 -9.64 19.09 -1.52
CA GLY A 113 -9.88 20.34 -2.25
C GLY A 113 -9.09 20.51 -3.55
N THR A 114 -8.36 19.50 -4.00
CA THR A 114 -7.70 19.51 -5.31
C THR A 114 -8.54 18.76 -6.35
N LEU A 115 -8.31 19.08 -7.62
CA LEU A 115 -8.94 18.35 -8.72
C LEU A 115 -8.24 17.00 -8.89
N PRO A 116 -9.00 15.93 -9.22
CA PRO A 116 -8.41 14.64 -9.55
C PRO A 116 -7.42 14.76 -10.72
N GLY A 117 -6.31 14.08 -10.59
CA GLY A 117 -5.29 14.00 -11.63
C GLY A 117 -4.29 12.88 -11.32
N PRO A 118 -3.67 12.28 -12.35
CA PRO A 118 -2.76 11.14 -12.16
C PRO A 118 -1.71 11.43 -11.09
N ASN A 119 -1.53 10.51 -10.17
CA ASN A 119 -0.55 10.64 -9.10
C ASN A 119 0.21 9.33 -8.91
N THR A 120 1.48 9.44 -8.59
CA THR A 120 2.33 8.31 -8.20
C THR A 120 2.90 8.59 -6.84
N VAL A 121 2.61 7.72 -5.89
CA VAL A 121 3.16 7.78 -4.53
C VAL A 121 4.18 6.67 -4.36
N ARG A 122 5.32 7.01 -3.79
CA ARG A 122 6.37 6.06 -3.40
C ARG A 122 6.64 6.18 -1.93
N GLU A 123 6.93 5.06 -1.34
CA GLU A 123 7.21 4.96 0.08
C GLU A 123 8.47 4.11 0.30
N ALA A 124 9.24 4.44 1.35
CA ALA A 124 10.26 3.57 1.90
C ALA A 124 10.21 3.66 3.43
N THR A 125 10.17 2.50 4.07
CA THR A 125 10.07 2.37 5.53
C THR A 125 11.15 1.42 6.05
N LEU A 126 11.82 1.84 7.12
CA LEU A 126 12.71 1.02 7.91
C LEU A 126 12.11 0.83 9.30
N THR A 127 11.96 -0.41 9.74
CA THR A 127 11.43 -0.77 11.05
C THR A 127 12.46 -1.59 11.82
N LEU A 128 12.76 -1.20 13.05
CA LEU A 128 13.55 -1.95 14.00
C LEU A 128 12.62 -2.48 15.10
N GLY A 129 12.62 -3.79 15.32
CA GLY A 129 11.88 -4.47 16.38
C GLY A 129 12.82 -5.01 17.45
N TYR A 130 12.44 -4.83 18.71
CA TYR A 130 13.12 -5.38 19.88
C TYR A 130 12.12 -6.08 20.80
N ALA A 131 12.25 -7.38 20.94
CA ALA A 131 11.44 -8.24 21.81
C ALA A 131 12.27 -8.69 23.03
N PRO A 132 12.30 -7.93 24.13
CA PRO A 132 13.08 -8.27 25.32
C PRO A 132 12.57 -9.52 26.04
N VAL A 133 11.29 -9.78 25.95
CA VAL A 133 10.60 -10.93 26.53
C VAL A 133 9.55 -11.46 25.55
N LYS A 134 9.08 -12.69 25.80
CA LYS A 134 7.99 -13.29 25.03
C LYS A 134 6.74 -12.40 25.12
N ASP A 135 6.02 -12.30 24.01
CA ASP A 135 4.76 -11.59 23.88
C ASP A 135 4.83 -10.06 24.09
N PHE A 136 6.04 -9.47 24.09
CA PHE A 136 6.21 -8.02 24.11
C PHE A 136 7.29 -7.56 23.11
N GLU A 137 6.95 -6.58 22.28
CA GLU A 137 7.86 -6.00 21.29
C GLU A 137 7.78 -4.47 21.30
N LEU A 138 8.94 -3.84 21.28
CA LEU A 138 9.11 -2.42 20.98
C LEU A 138 9.50 -2.26 19.52
N ARG A 139 8.86 -1.32 18.81
CA ARG A 139 9.18 -0.97 17.43
C ARG A 139 9.55 0.49 17.31
N ALA A 140 10.60 0.75 16.56
CA ALA A 140 10.93 2.07 16.05
C ALA A 140 10.81 2.03 14.52
N GLU A 141 10.16 3.04 13.94
CA GLU A 141 9.92 3.14 12.51
C GLU A 141 10.30 4.50 11.97
N LEU A 142 10.96 4.52 10.81
CA LEU A 142 11.23 5.70 10.01
C LEU A 142 10.66 5.45 8.61
N ARG A 143 9.78 6.37 8.16
CA ARG A 143 9.11 6.30 6.87
C ARG A 143 9.29 7.59 6.09
N GLY A 144 9.64 7.46 4.81
CA GLY A 144 9.65 8.55 3.84
C GLY A 144 8.66 8.30 2.72
N ASP A 145 7.82 9.29 2.44
CA ASP A 145 6.85 9.28 1.35
C ASP A 145 7.17 10.36 0.32
N ARG A 146 6.94 10.05 -0.95
CA ARG A 146 7.06 11.00 -2.05
C ARG A 146 5.95 10.77 -3.07
N ALA A 147 5.25 11.84 -3.42
CA ALA A 147 4.22 11.86 -4.45
C ALA A 147 4.65 12.70 -5.66
N SER A 148 4.11 12.40 -6.85
CA SER A 148 4.34 13.21 -8.04
C SER A 148 3.60 14.54 -7.99
N GLN A 149 2.52 14.63 -7.19
CA GLN A 149 1.78 15.85 -6.91
C GLN A 149 1.75 16.12 -5.40
N GLY A 150 1.54 17.37 -5.00
CA GLY A 150 1.41 17.73 -3.59
C GLY A 150 0.13 17.17 -2.98
N ILE A 151 0.28 16.24 -2.04
CA ILE A 151 -0.83 15.60 -1.31
C ILE A 151 -0.66 15.65 0.21
N PHE A 152 0.53 15.98 0.69
CA PHE A 152 0.83 16.03 2.12
C PHE A 152 0.59 17.46 2.64
N ALA A 153 -0.51 17.66 3.36
CA ALA A 153 -0.87 18.95 3.89
C ALA A 153 -0.10 19.30 5.17
N SER A 154 0.47 20.49 5.22
CA SER A 154 1.00 21.06 6.45
C SER A 154 -0.10 21.76 7.26
N SER A 155 0.23 22.18 8.47
CA SER A 155 -0.70 22.87 9.38
C SER A 155 -1.23 24.21 8.83
N ASN A 156 -0.52 24.83 7.89
CA ASN A 156 -0.94 26.08 7.23
C ASN A 156 -1.69 25.83 5.90
N GLY A 157 -1.98 24.55 5.56
CA GLY A 157 -2.68 24.17 4.34
C GLY A 157 -1.81 24.08 3.08
N THR A 158 -0.50 24.32 3.19
CA THR A 158 0.42 24.12 2.04
C THR A 158 0.56 22.64 1.74
N LEU A 159 0.50 22.27 0.46
CA LEU A 159 0.65 20.90 0.00
C LEU A 159 2.09 20.63 -0.44
N TYR A 160 2.68 19.57 0.09
CA TYR A 160 4.01 19.10 -0.23
C TYR A 160 3.98 17.78 -1.02
N GLN A 161 5.04 17.53 -1.77
CA GLN A 161 5.23 16.27 -2.51
C GLN A 161 5.96 15.19 -1.69
N SER A 162 6.48 15.53 -0.52
CA SER A 162 7.20 14.58 0.33
C SER A 162 6.87 14.79 1.80
N MET A 163 6.93 13.69 2.54
CA MET A 163 6.74 13.67 3.99
C MET A 163 7.70 12.64 4.60
N VAL A 164 8.18 12.92 5.80
CA VAL A 164 8.91 11.96 6.62
C VAL A 164 8.18 11.81 7.95
N THR A 165 7.95 10.58 8.35
CA THR A 165 7.34 10.24 9.63
C THR A 165 8.22 9.28 10.42
N TYR A 166 8.13 9.35 11.74
CA TYR A 166 8.77 8.41 12.65
C TYR A 166 7.76 7.99 13.71
N GLY A 167 7.86 6.77 14.16
CA GLY A 167 6.96 6.18 15.13
C GLY A 167 7.68 5.31 16.14
N LEU A 168 7.11 5.24 17.34
CA LEU A 168 7.47 4.27 18.37
C LEU A 168 6.20 3.55 18.79
N GLN A 169 6.25 2.22 18.91
CA GLN A 169 5.12 1.38 19.26
C GLN A 169 5.53 0.31 20.24
N GLY A 170 4.72 0.07 21.25
CA GLY A 170 4.78 -1.12 22.10
C GLY A 170 3.64 -2.07 21.71
N ILE A 171 3.96 -3.32 21.52
CA ILE A 171 3.00 -4.39 21.18
C ILE A 171 3.07 -5.42 22.30
N TYR A 172 1.90 -5.74 22.82
CA TYR A 172 1.71 -6.69 23.92
C TYR A 172 0.67 -7.73 23.50
#